data_a9bdb26622ce35df3030c1f800de9a62
#
_entry.id   a9bdb26622ce35df3030c1f800de9a62
#
_cell.length_a   1.000
_cell.length_b   1.000
_cell.length_c   1.000
_cell.angle_alpha   90.00
_cell.angle_beta   90.00
_cell.angle_gamma   90.00
#
_symmetry.space_group_name_H-M   'P 1'
#
loop_
_entity.id
_entity.type
_entity.pdbx_description
1 polymer ?
#
loop_
_entity_poly.entity_id
_entity_poly.type
_entity_poly.pdbx_seq_one_letter_code
_entity_poly.pdbx_strand_id
1 'polypeptide(L)'
;MPAYNCREVIKGEGDYIFIVKDNQPKLKEIVLSVTESIVSKGTTVRFDKYETHEEGHGRNESRICYCCNDPGFLGADIRKKWKNIQSFGYIENTRNTNKGTTVEKRCFISSLEPDAQKILKNSKRTLGN
;
A
#
# COMPACT_ATOMS: atom_id res chain seq x y z
N MET A 1 21.59 1.35 -5.41
CA MET A 1 21.21 0.97 -5.39
C MET A 1 20.32 0.74 -5.53
N PRO A 2 20.12 0.79 -5.87
CA PRO A 2 19.18 0.75 -5.87
C PRO A 2 18.35 -0.07 -5.92
N ALA A 3 18.36 -0.39 -5.43
CA ALA A 3 17.58 -1.41 -5.26
C ALA A 3 16.22 -1.14 -5.52
N TYR A 4 15.89 -0.06 -5.54
CA TYR A 4 14.66 0.20 -5.70
C TYR A 4 14.49 0.57 -6.93
N ASN A 5 14.24 -0.06 -7.61
CA ASN A 5 13.71 0.14 -8.73
C ASN A 5 12.37 0.53 -8.53
N CYS A 6 11.99 1.65 -8.55
CA CYS A 6 10.67 2.12 -8.54
C CYS A 6 10.04 1.80 -9.83
N ARG A 7 9.80 0.56 -10.05
CA ARG A 7 9.23 0.20 -11.26
C ARG A 7 7.84 0.63 -11.43
N GLU A 8 7.10 0.85 -10.37
CA GLU A 8 5.72 1.27 -10.48
C GLU A 8 5.64 2.76 -10.47
N VAL A 9 6.32 3.38 -11.40
CA VAL A 9 6.27 4.83 -11.53
C VAL A 9 4.95 5.26 -12.14
N ILE A 10 4.31 6.21 -11.54
CA ILE A 10 3.09 6.76 -12.07
C ILE A 10 3.45 7.76 -13.12
N LYS A 11 2.70 7.66 -14.25
CA LYS A 11 2.93 8.50 -15.32
C LYS A 11 2.84 9.93 -15.02
N GLY A 12 3.71 10.66 -15.56
CA GLY A 12 3.56 12.06 -15.70
C GLY A 12 4.32 12.96 -14.80
N GLU A 13 4.65 12.60 -13.62
CA GLU A 13 5.23 13.58 -12.77
C GLU A 13 6.42 13.12 -11.98
N GLY A 14 6.93 12.00 -12.30
CA GLY A 14 8.02 11.47 -11.52
C GLY A 14 7.57 10.92 -10.18
N ASP A 15 6.27 10.84 -9.95
CA ASP A 15 5.76 10.22 -8.75
C ASP A 15 5.79 8.71 -8.86
N TYR A 16 5.79 8.04 -7.72
CA TYR A 16 5.84 6.59 -7.73
C TYR A 16 4.94 5.97 -6.69
N ILE A 17 4.52 4.76 -6.96
CA ILE A 17 3.93 3.87 -5.98
C ILE A 17 4.75 2.59 -6.09
N PHE A 18 5.42 2.21 -5.03
CA PHE A 18 6.23 1.02 -5.03
C PHE A 18 5.57 -0.04 -4.18
N ILE A 19 5.24 -1.17 -4.78
CA ILE A 19 4.68 -2.29 -4.04
C ILE A 19 5.82 -3.09 -3.45
N VAL A 20 5.85 -3.18 -2.13
CA VAL A 20 6.93 -3.85 -1.42
C VAL A 20 6.74 -5.35 -1.55
N LYS A 21 7.71 -6.01 -2.13
CA LYS A 21 7.61 -7.43 -2.41
C LYS A 21 8.37 -8.27 -1.40
N ASP A 22 8.22 -9.57 -1.51
CA ASP A 22 8.81 -10.49 -0.53
C ASP A 22 10.33 -10.45 -0.50
N ASN A 23 10.96 -9.95 -1.56
CA ASN A 23 12.40 -9.83 -1.57
C ASN A 23 12.91 -8.67 -0.71
N GLN A 24 12.00 -7.92 -0.10
CA GLN A 24 12.37 -6.87 0.84
C GLN A 24 11.61 -7.08 2.15
N PRO A 25 11.92 -8.16 2.84
CA PRO A 25 11.10 -8.54 4.01
C PRO A 25 11.14 -7.56 5.16
N LYS A 26 12.27 -6.90 5.37
CA LYS A 26 12.35 -5.93 6.47
C LYS A 26 11.51 -4.70 6.19
N LEU A 27 11.56 -4.20 4.98
CA LEU A 27 10.76 -3.06 4.61
C LEU A 27 9.28 -3.42 4.71
N LYS A 28 8.90 -4.59 4.21
CA LYS A 28 7.53 -5.04 4.27
C LYS A 28 7.04 -5.13 5.70
N GLU A 29 7.85 -5.70 6.58
CA GLU A 29 7.48 -5.85 7.97
C GLU A 29 7.28 -4.50 8.66
N ILE A 30 8.16 -3.55 8.40
CA ILE A 30 8.06 -2.23 9.00
C ILE A 30 6.80 -1.53 8.53
N VAL A 31 6.58 -1.51 7.22
CA VAL A 31 5.42 -0.82 6.67
C VAL A 31 4.13 -1.45 7.19
N LEU A 32 4.07 -2.78 7.21
CA LEU A 32 2.88 -3.47 7.65
C LEU A 32 2.60 -3.20 9.13
N SER A 33 3.60 -3.36 9.98
CA SER A 33 3.36 -3.22 11.42
C SER A 33 3.08 -1.79 11.81
N VAL A 34 3.75 -0.82 11.20
CA VAL A 34 3.47 0.58 11.51
C VAL A 34 2.06 0.94 11.07
N THR A 35 1.67 0.52 9.86
CA THR A 35 0.34 0.83 9.37
C THR A 35 -0.74 0.18 10.23
N GLU A 36 -0.56 -1.07 10.58
CA GLU A 36 -1.54 -1.75 11.43
C GLU A 36 -1.67 -1.08 12.78
N SER A 37 -0.57 -0.62 13.32
CA SER A 37 -0.58 0.07 14.59
C SER A 37 -1.36 1.39 14.50
N ILE A 38 -1.14 2.14 13.45
CA ILE A 38 -1.85 3.41 13.27
C ILE A 38 -3.35 3.18 13.09
N VAL A 39 -3.70 2.23 12.25
CA VAL A 39 -5.09 1.97 11.92
C VAL A 39 -5.85 1.42 13.12
N SER A 40 -5.24 0.52 13.87
CA SER A 40 -5.95 -0.17 14.93
C SER A 40 -5.99 0.59 16.24
N LYS A 41 -5.01 1.42 16.50
CA LYS A 41 -4.93 2.07 17.81
C LYS A 41 -5.55 3.45 17.90
N GLY A 42 -6.06 3.96 16.80
CA GLY A 42 -6.69 5.25 16.83
C GLY A 42 -5.76 6.35 17.30
N THR A 43 -4.53 6.34 16.83
CA THR A 43 -3.55 7.34 17.25
C THR A 43 -3.89 8.70 16.63
N THR A 44 -3.11 9.70 16.99
CA THR A 44 -3.30 11.02 16.40
C THR A 44 -2.82 11.09 14.96
N VAL A 45 -2.14 10.06 14.50
CA VAL A 45 -1.68 10.02 13.12
C VAL A 45 -2.87 9.79 12.20
N ARG A 46 -2.96 10.62 11.20
CA ARG A 46 -4.06 10.51 10.26
C ARG A 46 -3.76 9.47 9.20
N PHE A 47 -4.81 8.81 8.75
CA PHE A 47 -4.68 7.93 7.62
C PHE A 47 -5.94 8.08 6.77
N ASP A 48 -5.79 7.75 5.50
CA ASP A 48 -6.89 7.75 4.58
C ASP A 48 -7.27 6.32 4.28
N LYS A 49 -8.54 6.10 4.00
CA LYS A 49 -9.05 4.76 3.73
C LYS A 49 -10.01 4.79 2.57
N TYR A 50 -9.90 3.81 1.68
CA TYR A 50 -10.80 3.70 0.55
C TYR A 50 -11.07 2.23 0.30
N GLU A 51 -12.31 1.91 -0.01
CA GLU A 51 -12.73 0.54 -0.11
C GLU A 51 -13.56 0.31 -1.36
N THR A 52 -13.35 -0.82 -2.02
CA THR A 52 -14.14 -1.20 -3.18
C THR A 52 -14.65 -2.62 -3.01
N HIS A 53 -15.78 -2.90 -3.66
CA HIS A 53 -16.38 -4.22 -3.62
C HIS A 53 -16.80 -4.58 -5.04
N GLU A 54 -16.50 -5.80 -5.43
CA GLU A 54 -16.89 -6.31 -6.74
C GLU A 54 -17.47 -7.69 -6.59
N GLU A 55 -18.54 -7.95 -7.32
CA GLU A 55 -19.17 -9.26 -7.33
C GLU A 55 -19.30 -9.74 -8.75
N GLY A 56 -19.11 -11.01 -8.97
CA GLY A 56 -19.29 -11.58 -10.27
C GLY A 56 -18.63 -12.93 -10.42
N HIS A 57 -19.13 -13.73 -11.32
CA HIS A 57 -18.52 -15.01 -11.66
C HIS A 57 -18.28 -15.91 -10.46
N GLY A 58 -19.21 -15.88 -9.51
CA GLY A 58 -19.11 -16.78 -8.35
C GLY A 58 -18.13 -16.34 -7.31
N ARG A 59 -17.74 -15.06 -7.29
CA ARG A 59 -16.82 -14.58 -6.26
C ARG A 59 -17.17 -13.16 -5.86
N ASN A 60 -16.82 -12.87 -4.62
CA ASN A 60 -16.92 -11.52 -4.11
C ASN A 60 -15.52 -11.06 -3.76
N GLU A 61 -15.17 -9.87 -4.16
CA GLU A 61 -13.85 -9.36 -3.91
C GLU A 61 -13.94 -7.96 -3.32
N SER A 62 -13.24 -7.73 -2.22
CA SER A 62 -13.18 -6.39 -1.68
C SER A 62 -11.73 -5.98 -1.48
N ARG A 63 -11.47 -4.72 -1.68
CA ARG A 63 -10.14 -4.16 -1.49
C ARG A 63 -10.26 -2.96 -0.61
N ILE A 64 -9.39 -2.89 0.39
CA ILE A 64 -9.34 -1.74 1.29
C ILE A 64 -7.92 -1.21 1.26
N CYS A 65 -7.78 0.07 0.98
CA CYS A 65 -6.47 0.72 1.00
C CYS A 65 -6.39 1.62 2.22
N TYR A 66 -5.37 1.41 3.02
CA TYR A 66 -5.06 2.28 4.14
C TYR A 66 -3.79 3.04 3.78
N CYS A 67 -3.85 4.35 3.82
CA CYS A 67 -2.76 5.20 3.39
C CYS A 67 -2.42 6.20 4.48
N CYS A 68 -1.24 6.07 5.04
CA CYS A 68 -0.78 6.91 6.16
C CYS A 68 0.11 8.02 5.64
N ASN A 69 0.11 9.14 6.36
CA ASN A 69 0.83 10.30 5.87
C ASN A 69 2.04 10.74 6.67
N ASP A 70 2.58 9.92 7.48
CA ASP A 70 3.75 10.35 8.25
C ASP A 70 4.89 9.36 8.08
N PRO A 71 5.62 9.43 6.97
CA PRO A 71 6.69 8.47 6.73
C PRO A 71 7.81 8.52 7.74
N GLY A 72 7.83 9.54 8.60
CA GLY A 72 8.78 9.57 9.69
C GLY A 72 8.68 8.37 10.60
N PHE A 73 7.49 7.78 10.70
CA PHE A 73 7.32 6.58 11.52
C PHE A 73 8.02 5.36 10.95
N LEU A 74 8.43 5.41 9.69
CA LEU A 74 9.14 4.30 9.08
C LEU A 74 10.63 4.31 9.40
N GLY A 75 11.12 5.40 9.95
CA GLY A 75 12.52 5.49 10.33
C GLY A 75 13.36 6.29 9.33
N ALA A 76 14.47 6.82 9.84
CA ALA A 76 15.32 7.69 9.04
C ALA A 76 15.96 6.95 7.86
N ASP A 77 16.31 5.69 8.05
CA ASP A 77 16.96 4.93 7.00
C ASP A 77 16.07 4.78 5.78
N ILE A 78 14.79 4.51 6.00
CA ILE A 78 13.86 4.34 4.90
C ILE A 78 13.64 5.68 4.20
N ARG A 79 13.53 6.75 4.97
CA ARG A 79 13.34 8.06 4.37
C ARG A 79 14.53 8.49 3.53
N LYS A 80 15.71 8.08 3.92
CA LYS A 80 16.90 8.38 3.15
C LYS A 80 16.95 7.63 1.84
N LYS A 81 16.58 6.35 1.89
CA LYS A 81 16.63 5.52 0.71
C LYS A 81 15.53 5.85 -0.29
N TRP A 82 14.37 6.23 0.21
CA TRP A 82 13.23 6.48 -0.65
C TRP A 82 12.92 7.96 -0.69
N LYS A 83 13.58 8.64 -1.60
CA LYS A 83 13.40 10.09 -1.72
C LYS A 83 11.98 10.45 -2.03
N ASN A 84 11.55 11.55 -1.46
CA ASN A 84 10.21 12.10 -1.69
C ASN A 84 9.07 11.19 -1.23
N ILE A 85 9.36 10.27 -0.33
CA ILE A 85 8.29 9.44 0.22
C ILE A 85 7.32 10.33 0.98
N GLN A 86 6.04 10.23 0.65
CA GLN A 86 5.00 11.04 1.27
C GLN A 86 3.97 10.19 1.99
N SER A 87 3.79 8.96 1.56
CA SER A 87 2.77 8.10 2.14
C SER A 87 3.19 6.65 2.10
N PHE A 88 2.53 5.85 2.89
CA PHE A 88 2.78 4.42 2.95
C PHE A 88 1.54 3.73 3.52
N GLY A 89 1.46 2.45 3.33
CA GLY A 89 0.34 1.69 3.87
C GLY A 89 0.24 0.32 3.25
N TYR A 90 -0.97 -0.23 3.25
CA TYR A 90 -1.17 -1.49 2.58
C TYR A 90 -2.56 -1.56 1.97
N ILE A 91 -2.69 -2.46 1.01
CA ILE A 91 -3.96 -2.77 0.38
C ILE A 91 -4.32 -4.18 0.80
N GLU A 92 -5.47 -4.32 1.41
CA GLU A 92 -5.95 -5.61 1.86
C GLU A 92 -6.99 -6.09 0.85
N ASN A 93 -6.71 -7.23 0.23
CA ASN A 93 -7.62 -7.80 -0.77
C ASN A 93 -8.23 -9.07 -0.18
N THR A 94 -9.55 -9.08 -0.06
CA THR A 94 -10.27 -10.23 0.44
C THR A 94 -11.10 -10.81 -0.70
N ARG A 95 -10.90 -12.08 -0.97
CA ARG A 95 -11.62 -12.77 -2.04
C ARG A 95 -12.38 -13.95 -1.47
N ASN A 96 -13.68 -13.93 -1.68
CA ASN A 96 -14.56 -15.02 -1.28
C ASN A 96 -15.03 -15.77 -2.50
N THR A 97 -14.83 -17.07 -2.50
CA THR A 97 -15.31 -17.93 -3.56
C THR A 97 -15.96 -19.13 -2.91
N ASN A 98 -16.56 -20.00 -3.70
CA ASN A 98 -17.14 -21.21 -3.14
C ASN A 98 -16.08 -22.17 -2.60
N LYS A 99 -14.80 -21.87 -2.85
CA LYS A 99 -13.73 -22.67 -2.29
C LYS A 99 -13.18 -22.12 -0.99
N GLY A 100 -13.64 -20.95 -0.59
CA GLY A 100 -13.20 -20.36 0.66
C GLY A 100 -12.83 -18.90 0.51
N THR A 101 -12.26 -18.37 1.56
CA THR A 101 -11.88 -16.98 1.63
C THR A 101 -10.37 -16.84 1.71
N THR A 102 -9.81 -15.96 0.91
CA THR A 102 -8.39 -15.64 1.02
C THR A 102 -8.24 -14.14 1.30
N VAL A 103 -7.22 -13.81 2.08
CA VAL A 103 -6.91 -12.43 2.41
C VAL A 103 -5.45 -12.19 2.10
N GLU A 104 -5.17 -11.13 1.39
CA GLU A 104 -3.80 -10.81 1.03
C GLU A 104 -3.55 -9.34 1.32
N LYS A 105 -2.40 -9.03 1.90
CA LYS A 105 -2.03 -7.64 2.17
C LYS A 105 -0.78 -7.29 1.39
N ARG A 106 -0.83 -6.21 0.66
CA ARG A 106 0.30 -5.73 -0.12
C ARG A 106 0.70 -4.37 0.36
N CYS A 107 1.90 -4.28 0.88
CA CYS A 107 2.42 -3.03 1.42
C CYS A 107 2.92 -2.15 0.29
N PHE A 108 2.86 -0.85 0.50
CA PHE A 108 3.37 0.09 -0.49
C PHE A 108 3.99 1.31 0.18
N ILE A 109 4.86 1.97 -0.55
CA ILE A 109 5.34 3.30 -0.21
C ILE A 109 5.16 4.16 -1.46
N SER A 110 5.02 5.44 -1.27
CA SER A 110 4.66 6.30 -2.40
C SER A 110 5.16 7.72 -2.21
N SER A 111 5.38 8.39 -3.31
CA SER A 111 5.69 9.81 -3.30
C SER A 111 4.42 10.66 -3.39
N LEU A 112 3.27 10.01 -3.57
CA LEU A 112 2.02 10.74 -3.64
C LEU A 112 1.53 11.12 -2.26
N GLU A 113 0.73 12.17 -2.20
CA GLU A 113 0.08 12.52 -0.96
C GLU A 113 -0.83 11.38 -0.54
N PRO A 114 -1.13 11.27 0.75
CA PRO A 114 -1.96 10.17 1.22
C PRO A 114 -3.39 10.28 0.70
N ASP A 115 -3.66 9.55 -0.35
CA ASP A 115 -4.96 9.53 -1.00
C ASP A 115 -5.22 8.07 -1.36
N ALA A 116 -5.96 7.39 -0.49
CA ALA A 116 -6.17 5.95 -0.64
C ALA A 116 -6.87 5.59 -1.95
N GLN A 117 -7.78 6.43 -2.40
CA GLN A 117 -8.49 6.15 -3.64
C GLN A 117 -7.52 6.18 -4.82
N LYS A 118 -6.68 7.19 -4.86
CA LYS A 118 -5.72 7.33 -5.94
C LYS A 118 -4.69 6.21 -5.92
N ILE A 119 -4.24 5.86 -4.73
CA ILE A 119 -3.29 4.76 -4.57
C ILE A 119 -3.92 3.45 -5.08
N LEU A 120 -5.13 3.16 -4.66
CA LEU A 120 -5.78 1.93 -5.04
C LEU A 120 -6.02 1.87 -6.54
N LYS A 121 -6.46 2.97 -7.12
CA LYS A 121 -6.70 3.05 -8.53
C LYS A 121 -5.45 2.77 -9.35
N ASN A 122 -4.36 3.40 -8.97
CA ASN A 122 -3.12 3.25 -9.72
C ASN A 122 -2.44 1.92 -9.47
N SER A 123 -2.57 1.38 -8.25
CA SER A 123 -1.94 0.11 -7.96
C SER A 123 -2.62 -1.06 -8.65
N LYS A 124 -3.88 -0.90 -9.02
CA LYS A 124 -4.56 -1.94 -9.78
C LYS A 124 -3.85 -2.24 -11.08
N ARG A 125 -3.35 -1.21 -11.74
CA ARG A 125 -2.62 -1.38 -12.97
C ARG A 125 -1.30 -2.06 -12.73
N THR A 126 -0.68 -1.72 -11.62
CA THR A 126 0.60 -2.27 -11.31
C THR A 126 0.52 -3.69 -10.85
N LEU A 127 -0.52 -4.03 -10.15
CA LEU A 127 -0.72 -5.37 -9.66
C LEU A 127 -1.18 -6.29 -10.76
N GLY A 128 -1.44 -5.77 -11.83
CA GLY A 128 -1.70 -6.48 -12.90
C GLY A 128 -2.71 -7.11 -13.25
N ASN A 129 -2.70 -7.10 -13.31
CA ASN A 129 -3.40 -7.81 -13.73
C ASN A 129 -3.38 -8.00 -14.59
#